data_933c546a277a3d2a044e256751ac7914
#
_entry.id   933c546a277a3d2a044e256751ac7914
#
_cell.length_a   1.000
_cell.length_b   1.000
_cell.length_c   1.000
_cell.angle_alpha   90.00
_cell.angle_beta   90.00
_cell.angle_gamma   90.00
#
_symmetry.space_group_name_H-M   'P 1'
#
loop_
_entity.id
_entity.type
_entity.pdbx_description
1 polymer ?
#
loop_
_entity_poly.entity_id
_entity_poly.type
_entity_poly.pdbx_seq_one_letter_code
_entity_poly.pdbx_strand_id
1 'polypeptide(L)'
;MANEVRYAISVTPIEELTDANSSTHDVIASEVGKSLGGDGTAAVGAFDGTAANQGYLNATVNYLEVTDDAAVAVGADADAKFVFLKHSGYKFSSATALGAAATNSVKITIGASDEFLSILDAGECIALKDDNGGLNCTTLKAQVVTAAGAAVSDEHIALEYLVVD
;
A
#
# COMPACT_ATOMS: atom_id res chain seq x y z
N MET A 1 -16.41 -2.58 -23.38
CA MET A 1 -15.83 -1.47 -22.60
C MET A 1 -14.48 -1.98 -22.10
N ALA A 2 -13.45 -1.16 -22.18
CA ALA A 2 -12.16 -1.52 -21.59
C ALA A 2 -12.28 -1.38 -20.07
N ASN A 3 -11.71 -2.32 -19.33
CA ASN A 3 -11.62 -2.19 -17.89
C ASN A 3 -10.54 -1.17 -17.52
N GLU A 4 -10.74 -0.44 -16.44
CA GLU A 4 -9.79 0.57 -15.98
C GLU A 4 -9.79 0.67 -14.45
N VAL A 5 -8.64 1.00 -13.88
CA VAL A 5 -8.51 1.46 -12.50
C VAL A 5 -8.24 2.96 -12.53
N ARG A 6 -9.02 3.74 -11.77
CA ARG A 6 -8.80 5.18 -11.56
C ARG A 6 -8.16 5.43 -10.22
N TYR A 7 -7.18 6.30 -10.19
CA TYR A 7 -6.50 6.65 -8.96
C TYR A 7 -6.23 8.16 -8.90
N ALA A 8 -6.15 8.71 -7.69
CA ALA A 8 -5.75 10.10 -7.43
C ALA A 8 -4.85 10.16 -6.21
N ILE A 9 -3.84 11.03 -6.27
CA ILE A 9 -2.91 11.30 -5.18
C ILE A 9 -2.92 12.80 -4.91
N SER A 10 -3.01 13.19 -3.64
CA SER A 10 -2.94 14.58 -3.21
C SER A 10 -1.96 14.71 -2.06
N VAL A 11 -1.05 15.67 -2.15
CA VAL A 11 -0.07 15.98 -1.11
C VAL A 11 -0.20 17.44 -0.74
N THR A 12 -0.34 17.72 0.55
CA THR A 12 -0.36 19.08 1.10
C THR A 12 0.81 19.26 2.04
N PRO A 13 1.85 20.05 1.70
CA PRO A 13 2.92 20.36 2.62
C PRO A 13 2.39 21.34 3.69
N ILE A 14 2.67 21.00 4.96
CA ILE A 14 2.36 21.86 6.11
C ILE A 14 3.69 22.18 6.78
N GLU A 15 3.94 23.44 6.99
CA GLU A 15 5.12 23.94 7.72
C GLU A 15 4.69 24.41 9.11
N GLU A 16 5.40 23.96 10.14
CA GLU A 16 5.20 24.39 11.51
C GLU A 16 6.12 25.58 11.80
N LEU A 17 5.54 26.76 12.04
CA LEU A 17 6.27 27.96 12.37
C LEU A 17 6.07 28.32 13.85
N THR A 18 7.17 28.58 14.55
CA THR A 18 7.15 29.08 15.93
C THR A 18 7.41 30.58 15.94
N ASP A 19 6.48 31.32 16.49
CA ASP A 19 6.64 32.78 16.63
C ASP A 19 7.58 33.18 17.79
N ALA A 20 7.85 34.50 17.93
CA ALA A 20 8.70 35.04 18.98
C ALA A 20 8.18 34.82 20.42
N ASN A 21 6.91 34.43 20.57
CA ASN A 21 6.27 34.07 21.85
C ASN A 21 6.24 32.58 22.11
N SER A 22 6.94 31.79 21.30
CA SER A 22 6.95 30.31 21.34
C SER A 22 5.58 29.66 21.06
N SER A 23 4.68 30.37 20.37
CA SER A 23 3.46 29.78 19.87
C SER A 23 3.73 29.14 18.51
N THR A 24 3.29 27.90 18.35
CA THR A 24 3.47 27.14 17.13
C THR A 24 2.21 27.22 16.27
N HIS A 25 2.38 27.49 14.99
CA HIS A 25 1.31 27.61 14.01
C HIS A 25 1.59 26.72 12.80
N ASP A 26 0.62 25.93 12.40
CA ASP A 26 0.66 25.19 11.14
C ASP A 26 0.37 26.14 9.98
N VAL A 27 1.26 26.21 9.05
CA VAL A 27 1.10 27.03 7.83
C VAL A 27 1.19 26.12 6.62
N ILE A 28 0.16 26.14 5.79
CA ILE A 28 0.25 25.51 4.48
C ILE A 28 1.29 26.27 3.68
N ALA A 29 2.29 25.59 3.12
CA ALA A 29 3.31 26.22 2.29
C ALA A 29 2.65 26.84 1.05
N SER A 30 2.23 28.11 1.20
CA SER A 30 1.45 28.85 0.20
C SER A 30 2.25 29.18 -1.07
N GLU A 31 3.57 29.05 -1.02
CA GLU A 31 4.46 29.27 -2.16
C GLU A 31 4.59 28.08 -3.10
N VAL A 32 4.03 26.93 -2.76
CA VAL A 32 3.89 25.83 -3.69
C VAL A 32 2.78 26.21 -4.67
N GLY A 33 3.10 27.01 -5.65
CA GLY A 33 2.18 27.53 -6.66
C GLY A 33 1.60 26.46 -7.62
N LYS A 34 1.80 25.19 -7.27
CA LYS A 34 1.21 24.02 -7.94
C LYS A 34 0.69 23.03 -6.91
N SER A 35 -0.45 22.45 -7.18
CA SER A 35 -0.92 21.26 -6.45
C SER A 35 0.13 20.15 -6.57
N LEU A 36 0.58 19.63 -5.44
CA LEU A 36 1.35 18.41 -5.40
C LEU A 36 0.36 17.24 -5.43
N GLY A 37 -0.05 16.87 -6.62
CA GLY A 37 -1.00 15.80 -6.81
C GLY A 37 -1.20 15.51 -8.28
N GLY A 38 -1.89 14.44 -8.54
CA GLY A 38 -2.25 14.00 -9.88
C GLY A 38 -3.23 12.87 -9.82
N ASP A 39 -3.90 12.67 -10.93
CA ASP A 39 -4.80 11.57 -11.16
C ASP A 39 -4.43 10.84 -12.44
N GLY A 40 -4.90 9.63 -12.58
CA GLY A 40 -4.65 8.84 -13.77
C GLY A 40 -5.57 7.64 -13.87
N THR A 41 -5.43 6.96 -14.99
CA THR A 41 -6.08 5.68 -15.22
C THR A 41 -5.03 4.64 -15.61
N ALA A 42 -5.21 3.41 -15.15
CA ALA A 42 -4.52 2.25 -15.66
C ALA A 42 -5.52 1.46 -16.52
N ALA A 43 -5.19 1.20 -17.78
CA ALA A 43 -5.92 0.24 -18.59
C ALA A 43 -5.54 -1.15 -18.09
N VAL A 44 -6.53 -1.91 -17.68
CA VAL A 44 -6.35 -3.24 -17.09
C VAL A 44 -7.10 -4.29 -17.89
N GLY A 45 -6.71 -5.54 -17.73
CA GLY A 45 -7.39 -6.70 -18.31
C GLY A 45 -8.75 -6.96 -17.68
N ALA A 46 -9.23 -8.17 -17.81
CA ALA A 46 -10.46 -8.59 -17.13
C ALA A 46 -10.19 -8.80 -15.65
N PHE A 47 -11.08 -8.29 -14.78
CA PHE A 47 -11.07 -8.73 -13.38
C PHE A 47 -11.31 -10.25 -13.34
N ASP A 48 -10.54 -10.97 -12.58
CA ASP A 48 -10.52 -12.43 -12.57
C ASP A 48 -11.79 -13.08 -12.01
N GLY A 49 -12.68 -12.30 -11.43
CA GLY A 49 -13.93 -12.76 -10.84
C GLY A 49 -13.79 -13.33 -9.44
N THR A 50 -12.61 -13.27 -8.83
CA THR A 50 -12.39 -13.71 -7.45
C THR A 50 -11.57 -12.73 -6.63
N ALA A 51 -12.12 -12.30 -5.49
CA ALA A 51 -11.42 -11.41 -4.57
C ALA A 51 -10.16 -12.06 -3.96
N ALA A 52 -10.10 -13.39 -3.90
CA ALA A 52 -8.95 -14.12 -3.36
C ALA A 52 -7.68 -13.95 -4.18
N ASN A 53 -7.81 -13.74 -5.50
CA ASN A 53 -6.66 -13.62 -6.39
C ASN A 53 -6.21 -12.16 -6.56
N GLN A 54 -7.16 -11.23 -6.56
CA GLN A 54 -6.89 -9.81 -6.82
C GLN A 54 -7.07 -8.90 -5.59
N GLY A 55 -7.47 -9.46 -4.44
CA GLY A 55 -7.65 -8.75 -3.18
C GLY A 55 -8.97 -8.02 -3.03
N TYR A 56 -9.52 -7.47 -4.09
CA TYR A 56 -10.76 -6.69 -4.06
C TYR A 56 -11.62 -6.94 -5.29
N LEU A 57 -12.89 -7.32 -5.10
CA LEU A 57 -13.85 -7.51 -6.18
C LEU A 57 -15.29 -7.25 -5.68
N ASN A 58 -16.05 -6.39 -6.39
CA ASN A 58 -17.47 -6.12 -6.12
C ASN A 58 -17.76 -5.83 -4.64
N ALA A 59 -17.00 -4.93 -4.04
CA ALA A 59 -17.05 -4.57 -2.61
C ALA A 59 -16.67 -5.70 -1.64
N THR A 60 -16.16 -6.82 -2.14
CA THR A 60 -15.58 -7.88 -1.32
C THR A 60 -14.08 -7.63 -1.19
N VAL A 61 -13.59 -7.53 0.05
CA VAL A 61 -12.17 -7.37 0.37
C VAL A 61 -11.63 -8.71 0.84
N ASN A 62 -10.48 -9.11 0.28
CA ASN A 62 -9.65 -10.17 0.84
C ASN A 62 -8.36 -9.54 1.36
N TYR A 63 -8.01 -9.88 2.59
CA TYR A 63 -6.77 -9.46 3.20
C TYR A 63 -5.68 -10.49 2.92
N LEU A 64 -4.50 -9.99 2.55
CA LEU A 64 -3.28 -10.78 2.56
C LEU A 64 -2.75 -10.86 3.99
N GLU A 65 -2.44 -12.06 4.45
CA GLU A 65 -1.72 -12.27 5.69
C GLU A 65 -0.24 -11.95 5.50
N VAL A 66 0.22 -10.88 6.14
CA VAL A 66 1.64 -10.53 6.16
C VAL A 66 2.22 -10.96 7.48
N THR A 67 3.28 -11.75 7.43
CA THR A 67 3.94 -12.33 8.61
C THR A 67 5.27 -11.61 8.90
N ASP A 68 5.78 -11.83 10.10
CA ASP A 68 7.10 -11.39 10.54
C ASP A 68 8.21 -12.39 10.19
N ASP A 69 7.88 -13.69 10.11
CA ASP A 69 8.85 -14.77 9.87
C ASP A 69 9.50 -14.67 8.49
N ALA A 70 8.72 -14.34 7.46
CA ALA A 70 9.20 -14.27 6.08
C ALA A 70 8.43 -13.22 5.27
N ALA A 71 9.09 -12.64 4.27
CA ALA A 71 8.44 -11.76 3.31
C ALA A 71 7.46 -12.55 2.43
N VAL A 72 6.20 -12.11 2.40
CA VAL A 72 5.10 -12.76 1.68
C VAL A 72 4.90 -12.05 0.33
N ALA A 73 4.83 -12.82 -0.77
CA ALA A 73 4.51 -12.27 -2.09
C ALA A 73 3.09 -11.67 -2.10
N VAL A 74 2.93 -10.50 -2.70
CA VAL A 74 1.65 -9.79 -2.75
C VAL A 74 0.64 -10.50 -3.64
N GLY A 75 1.11 -11.22 -4.65
CA GLY A 75 0.26 -11.97 -5.56
C GLY A 75 1.05 -12.96 -6.41
N ALA A 76 0.34 -13.69 -7.24
CA ALA A 76 0.93 -14.66 -8.18
C ALA A 76 1.14 -14.09 -9.59
N ASP A 77 0.61 -12.88 -9.86
CA ASP A 77 0.69 -12.24 -11.15
C ASP A 77 2.10 -11.73 -11.44
N ALA A 78 2.60 -11.99 -12.64
CA ALA A 78 3.93 -11.54 -13.09
C ALA A 78 3.87 -10.25 -13.94
N ASP A 79 2.68 -9.84 -14.40
CA ASP A 79 2.48 -8.79 -15.39
C ASP A 79 1.45 -7.74 -14.96
N ALA A 80 1.17 -7.62 -13.64
CA ALA A 80 0.15 -6.72 -13.13
C ALA A 80 0.33 -5.28 -13.63
N LYS A 81 -0.71 -4.66 -14.16
CA LYS A 81 -0.70 -3.27 -14.64
C LYS A 81 -0.90 -2.27 -13.52
N PHE A 82 -1.60 -2.68 -12.49
CA PHE A 82 -1.86 -1.85 -11.33
C PHE A 82 -1.86 -2.67 -10.04
N VAL A 83 -1.17 -2.16 -9.02
CA VAL A 83 -1.14 -2.73 -7.68
C VAL A 83 -1.41 -1.62 -6.67
N PHE A 84 -2.35 -1.87 -5.77
CA PHE A 84 -2.60 -1.04 -4.59
C PHE A 84 -2.40 -1.88 -3.34
N LEU A 85 -1.69 -1.34 -2.36
CA LEU A 85 -1.43 -1.96 -1.06
C LEU A 85 -1.75 -0.95 0.04
N LYS A 86 -2.42 -1.43 1.10
CA LYS A 86 -2.71 -0.60 2.26
C LYS A 86 -2.60 -1.41 3.54
N HIS A 87 -1.90 -0.87 4.50
CA HIS A 87 -1.90 -1.40 5.87
C HIS A 87 -3.26 -1.12 6.51
N SER A 88 -4.04 -2.17 6.77
CA SER A 88 -5.42 -2.02 7.30
C SER A 88 -5.48 -1.38 8.69
N GLY A 89 -4.39 -1.37 9.45
CA GLY A 89 -4.32 -0.99 10.86
C GLY A 89 -4.67 -2.12 11.82
N TYR A 90 -4.89 -3.33 11.31
CA TYR A 90 -5.36 -4.47 12.10
C TYR A 90 -4.53 -5.72 11.86
N LYS A 91 -4.51 -6.60 12.86
CA LYS A 91 -3.96 -7.95 12.74
C LYS A 91 -4.82 -8.79 11.79
N PHE A 92 -4.17 -9.74 11.14
CA PHE A 92 -4.88 -10.71 10.31
C PHE A 92 -5.66 -11.69 11.20
N SER A 93 -6.90 -11.94 10.86
CA SER A 93 -7.75 -12.97 11.49
C SER A 93 -8.16 -14.02 10.47
N SER A 94 -8.56 -13.59 9.29
CA SER A 94 -8.79 -14.44 8.12
C SER A 94 -8.76 -13.58 6.85
N ALA A 95 -8.81 -14.21 5.68
CA ALA A 95 -8.86 -13.49 4.40
C ALA A 95 -10.04 -12.51 4.27
N THR A 96 -11.07 -12.63 5.10
CA THR A 96 -12.27 -11.77 5.06
C THR A 96 -12.57 -11.07 6.39
N ALA A 97 -11.70 -11.22 7.41
CA ALA A 97 -11.95 -10.65 8.73
C ALA A 97 -10.69 -10.05 9.34
N LEU A 98 -10.84 -8.91 9.98
CA LEU A 98 -9.82 -8.21 10.72
C LEU A 98 -9.79 -8.67 12.19
N GLY A 99 -8.60 -8.73 12.77
CA GLY A 99 -8.37 -9.00 14.17
C GLY A 99 -8.31 -7.74 15.03
N ALA A 100 -7.53 -7.78 16.10
CA ALA A 100 -7.26 -6.61 16.95
C ALA A 100 -6.42 -5.56 16.20
N ALA A 101 -6.32 -4.34 16.76
CA ALA A 101 -5.45 -3.30 16.21
C ALA A 101 -3.99 -3.78 16.14
N ALA A 102 -3.32 -3.51 15.02
CA ALA A 102 -1.90 -3.78 14.82
C ALA A 102 -1.05 -2.69 15.47
N THR A 103 0.17 -3.05 15.87
CA THR A 103 1.11 -2.12 16.51
C THR A 103 2.41 -1.92 15.72
N ASN A 104 2.64 -2.75 14.73
CA ASN A 104 3.81 -2.72 13.86
C ASN A 104 3.45 -2.24 12.45
N SER A 105 4.46 -2.05 11.63
CA SER A 105 4.39 -1.56 10.26
C SER A 105 4.58 -2.71 9.26
N VAL A 106 4.31 -2.45 8.00
CA VAL A 106 4.56 -3.38 6.90
C VAL A 106 5.64 -2.81 5.98
N LYS A 107 6.76 -3.50 5.89
CA LYS A 107 7.82 -3.22 4.91
C LYS A 107 7.44 -3.82 3.57
N ILE A 108 7.51 -3.02 2.51
CA ILE A 108 7.32 -3.44 1.13
C ILE A 108 8.68 -3.47 0.43
N THR A 109 8.95 -4.58 -0.24
CA THR A 109 10.16 -4.77 -1.06
C THR A 109 9.80 -5.22 -2.47
N ILE A 110 10.70 -5.03 -3.42
CA ILE A 110 10.50 -5.37 -4.82
C ILE A 110 11.77 -6.02 -5.40
N GLY A 111 11.57 -6.89 -6.39
CA GLY A 111 12.67 -7.53 -7.12
C GLY A 111 13.24 -8.76 -6.43
N ALA A 112 14.11 -9.48 -7.12
CA ALA A 112 14.69 -10.74 -6.66
C ALA A 112 15.64 -10.56 -5.45
N SER A 113 16.16 -9.34 -5.24
CA SER A 113 17.07 -9.01 -4.13
C SER A 113 16.34 -8.34 -2.95
N ASP A 114 15.00 -8.35 -2.93
CA ASP A 114 14.17 -7.72 -1.90
C ASP A 114 14.55 -6.24 -1.65
N GLU A 115 14.70 -5.49 -2.75
CA GLU A 115 15.05 -4.06 -2.70
C GLU A 115 13.95 -3.28 -1.95
N PHE A 116 14.37 -2.42 -1.04
CA PHE A 116 13.45 -1.62 -0.23
C PHE A 116 12.62 -0.66 -1.10
N LEU A 117 11.31 -0.68 -0.91
CA LEU A 117 10.38 0.23 -1.58
C LEU A 117 9.72 1.20 -0.61
N SER A 118 9.10 0.71 0.47
CA SER A 118 8.41 1.55 1.46
C SER A 118 8.23 0.82 2.79
N ILE A 119 7.92 1.59 3.84
CA ILE A 119 7.28 1.09 5.07
C ILE A 119 5.91 1.77 5.15
N LEU A 120 4.89 0.99 5.44
CA LEU A 120 3.51 1.45 5.62
C LEU A 120 3.13 1.31 7.09
N ASP A 121 2.79 2.41 7.73
CA ASP A 121 2.17 2.43 9.04
C ASP A 121 0.65 2.26 8.94
N ALA A 122 -0.01 2.04 10.06
CA ALA A 122 -1.45 1.79 10.10
C ALA A 122 -2.26 2.85 9.33
N GLY A 123 -3.00 2.41 8.33
CA GLY A 123 -3.81 3.26 7.45
C GLY A 123 -3.08 3.81 6.22
N GLU A 124 -1.76 3.68 6.14
CA GLU A 124 -0.98 4.14 4.98
C GLU A 124 -1.10 3.19 3.79
N CYS A 125 -0.92 3.74 2.60
CA CYS A 125 -1.05 2.99 1.36
C CYS A 125 -0.02 3.42 0.30
N ILE A 126 0.19 2.54 -0.68
CA ILE A 126 0.98 2.79 -1.88
C ILE A 126 0.23 2.27 -3.10
N ALA A 127 0.36 2.97 -4.22
CA ALA A 127 -0.13 2.54 -5.52
C ALA A 127 1.03 2.50 -6.51
N LEU A 128 1.11 1.42 -7.26
CA LEU A 128 2.12 1.18 -8.28
C LEU A 128 1.42 0.94 -9.62
N LYS A 129 2.00 1.46 -10.69
CA LYS A 129 1.49 1.28 -12.06
C LYS A 129 2.65 1.02 -13.00
N ASP A 130 2.48 0.05 -13.88
CA ASP A 130 3.39 -0.19 -15.00
C ASP A 130 2.59 -0.62 -16.25
N ASP A 131 2.57 0.24 -17.26
CA ASP A 131 1.90 -0.03 -18.53
C ASP A 131 2.80 -0.75 -19.55
N ASN A 132 4.10 -0.87 -19.29
CA ASN A 132 5.06 -1.34 -20.31
C ASN A 132 5.46 -2.80 -20.15
N GLY A 133 5.72 -3.27 -18.94
CA GLY A 133 6.19 -4.63 -18.68
C GLY A 133 5.38 -5.36 -17.64
N GLY A 134 4.55 -4.62 -16.92
CA GLY A 134 3.83 -5.13 -15.77
C GLY A 134 4.69 -5.25 -14.52
N LEU A 135 4.04 -5.25 -13.38
CA LEU A 135 4.62 -5.42 -12.05
C LEU A 135 4.63 -6.92 -11.71
N ASN A 136 5.79 -7.46 -11.38
CA ASN A 136 5.89 -8.84 -10.94
C ASN A 136 5.53 -8.96 -9.45
N CYS A 137 4.28 -9.31 -9.16
CA CYS A 137 3.77 -9.46 -7.80
C CYS A 137 4.37 -10.66 -7.05
N THR A 138 5.01 -11.61 -7.74
CA THR A 138 5.72 -12.72 -7.08
C THR A 138 7.01 -12.25 -6.40
N THR A 139 7.58 -11.13 -6.87
CA THR A 139 8.77 -10.48 -6.29
C THR A 139 8.46 -9.17 -5.58
N LEU A 140 7.22 -8.70 -5.62
CA LEU A 140 6.72 -7.64 -4.76
C LEU A 140 6.26 -8.30 -3.45
N LYS A 141 6.96 -7.99 -2.35
CA LYS A 141 6.78 -8.70 -1.09
C LYS A 141 6.46 -7.75 0.06
N ALA A 142 5.75 -8.27 1.05
CA ALA A 142 5.41 -7.59 2.29
C ALA A 142 5.90 -8.38 3.50
N GLN A 143 6.39 -7.71 4.53
CA GLN A 143 6.84 -8.32 5.80
C GLN A 143 6.53 -7.40 6.97
N VAL A 144 6.11 -7.97 8.10
CA VAL A 144 5.89 -7.21 9.33
C VAL A 144 7.23 -6.80 9.94
N VAL A 145 7.33 -5.52 10.30
CA VAL A 145 8.52 -4.90 10.90
C VAL A 145 8.08 -3.83 11.91
N THR A 146 9.01 -3.35 12.74
CA THR A 146 8.78 -2.10 13.49
C THR A 146 8.73 -0.90 12.53
N ALA A 147 8.24 0.25 12.96
CA ALA A 147 8.29 1.51 12.18
C ALA A 147 9.73 1.90 11.75
N ALA A 148 10.75 1.43 12.46
CA ALA A 148 12.15 1.62 12.09
C ALA A 148 12.70 0.53 11.14
N GLY A 149 11.85 -0.40 10.69
CA GLY A 149 12.22 -1.49 9.78
C GLY A 149 12.92 -2.68 10.42
N ALA A 150 12.98 -2.77 11.76
CA ALA A 150 13.55 -3.90 12.47
C ALA A 150 12.58 -5.09 12.51
N ALA A 151 13.11 -6.31 12.59
CA ALA A 151 12.32 -7.52 12.75
C ALA A 151 11.49 -7.49 14.06
N VAL A 152 10.32 -8.08 14.02
CA VAL A 152 9.42 -8.30 15.17
C VAL A 152 9.14 -9.79 15.31
N SER A 153 8.33 -10.18 16.29
CA SER A 153 7.89 -11.56 16.47
C SER A 153 6.40 -11.62 16.80
N ASP A 154 5.77 -12.69 16.35
CA ASP A 154 4.39 -13.07 16.70
C ASP A 154 3.31 -12.05 16.32
N GLU A 155 3.51 -11.27 15.24
CA GLU A 155 2.47 -10.40 14.72
C GLU A 155 2.22 -10.64 13.23
N HIS A 156 0.95 -10.90 12.89
CA HIS A 156 0.47 -11.05 11.53
C HIS A 156 -0.47 -9.88 11.21
N ILE A 157 -0.19 -9.14 10.14
CA ILE A 157 -0.95 -7.95 9.75
C ILE A 157 -1.82 -8.25 8.54
N ALA A 158 -3.05 -7.73 8.56
CA ALA A 158 -3.96 -7.76 7.42
C ALA A 158 -3.60 -6.62 6.45
N LEU A 159 -3.09 -6.98 5.26
CA LEU A 159 -2.83 -6.04 4.19
C LEU A 159 -4.02 -6.03 3.22
N GLU A 160 -4.64 -4.86 3.01
CA GLU A 160 -5.56 -4.67 1.88
C GLU A 160 -4.75 -4.57 0.60
N TYR A 161 -5.19 -5.23 -0.45
CA TYR A 161 -4.50 -5.19 -1.73
C TYR A 161 -5.47 -5.22 -2.90
N LEU A 162 -5.04 -4.68 -4.02
CA LEU A 162 -5.66 -4.84 -5.33
C LEU A 162 -4.54 -5.10 -6.35
N VAL A 163 -4.63 -6.21 -7.04
CA VAL A 163 -3.72 -6.61 -8.13
C VAL A 163 -4.55 -6.82 -9.38
N VAL A 164 -4.24 -6.13 -10.46
CA VAL A 164 -4.97 -6.22 -11.73
C VAL A 164 -3.97 -6.16 -12.89
N ASP A 165 -4.09 -7.09 -13.85
CA ASP A 165 -3.31 -7.19 -15.08
C ASP A 165 -3.90 -6.38 -16.28
#